data_b73d918bef78678b8cd9ad524f537c3a
#
_entry.id   b73d918bef78678b8cd9ad524f537c3a
#
_cell.length_a   1.000
_cell.length_b   1.000
_cell.length_c   1.000
_cell.angle_alpha   90.00
_cell.angle_beta   90.00
_cell.angle_gamma   90.00
#
_symmetry.space_group_name_H-M   'P 1'
#
loop_
_entity.id
_entity.type
_entity.pdbx_description
1 polymer ?
#
loop_
_entity_poly.entity_id
_entity_poly.type
_entity_poly.pdbx_seq_one_letter_code
_entity_poly.pdbx_strand_id
1 'polypeptide(L)'
;MKKFVIEEPIFEIFPQIQAGILVCRGIDNHIKDESRYEDYLREAEKAAAQYVTAPEFTDNPVIRTWRDAFYKFKTKKGARCSIEALLKRVSKGGHIGTINPLVDIYNGISLKYGVRR
;
A
#
# COMPACT_ATOMS: atom_id res chain seq x y z
N MET A 1 -4.41 -26.37 -10.14
CA MET A 1 -5.08 -25.51 -9.14
C MET A 1 -4.07 -24.57 -8.50
N LYS A 2 -4.37 -23.30 -8.47
CA LYS A 2 -3.51 -22.33 -7.78
C LYS A 2 -3.82 -22.37 -6.29
N LYS A 3 -2.78 -22.29 -5.48
CA LYS A 3 -2.90 -22.26 -4.01
C LYS A 3 -2.25 -21.00 -3.48
N PHE A 4 -2.88 -20.41 -2.45
CA PHE A 4 -2.25 -19.38 -1.63
C PHE A 4 -1.77 -20.05 -0.35
N VAL A 5 -0.49 -19.89 -0.01
CA VAL A 5 0.12 -20.50 1.17
C VAL A 5 0.87 -19.44 1.96
N ILE A 6 0.66 -19.40 3.27
CA ILE A 6 1.50 -18.61 4.19
C ILE A 6 2.49 -19.59 4.82
N GLU A 7 3.77 -19.37 4.56
CA GLU A 7 4.83 -20.26 5.06
C GLU A 7 5.07 -20.06 6.56
N GLU A 8 5.57 -21.11 7.20
CA GLU A 8 5.81 -21.16 8.65
C GLU A 8 6.56 -19.95 9.22
N PRO A 9 7.66 -19.45 8.60
CA PRO A 9 8.39 -18.31 9.15
C PRO A 9 7.54 -17.06 9.37
N ILE A 10 6.48 -16.86 8.58
CA ILE A 10 5.57 -15.72 8.75
C ILE A 10 4.77 -15.89 10.05
N PHE A 11 4.30 -17.10 10.36
CA PHE A 11 3.56 -17.36 11.59
C PHE A 11 4.44 -17.24 12.83
N GLU A 12 5.75 -17.47 12.72
CA GLU A 12 6.69 -17.25 13.81
C GLU A 12 6.77 -15.78 14.20
N ILE A 13 6.71 -14.88 13.21
CA ILE A 13 6.77 -13.43 13.41
C ILE A 13 5.40 -12.86 13.75
N PHE A 14 4.37 -13.30 13.04
CA PHE A 14 2.99 -12.86 13.19
C PHE A 14 2.06 -14.06 13.41
N PRO A 15 1.99 -14.60 14.65
CA PRO A 15 1.21 -15.82 14.92
C PRO A 15 -0.27 -15.73 14.59
N GLN A 16 -0.83 -14.51 14.61
CA GLN A 16 -2.27 -14.27 14.37
C GLN A 16 -2.54 -13.69 13.00
N ILE A 17 -1.60 -13.81 12.07
CA ILE A 17 -1.78 -13.24 10.73
C ILE A 17 -2.98 -13.86 10.03
N GLN A 18 -3.76 -13.00 9.35
CA GLN A 18 -4.87 -13.39 8.49
C GLN A 18 -4.67 -12.74 7.14
N ALA A 19 -4.92 -13.48 6.07
CA ALA A 19 -4.83 -12.96 4.71
C ALA A 19 -6.20 -12.93 4.05
N GLY A 20 -6.59 -11.75 3.58
CA GLY A 20 -7.75 -11.61 2.72
C GLY A 20 -7.32 -11.82 1.27
N ILE A 21 -7.99 -12.71 0.55
CA ILE A 21 -7.64 -13.04 -0.81
C ILE A 21 -8.84 -12.82 -1.72
N LEU A 22 -8.63 -12.02 -2.76
CA LEU A 22 -9.62 -11.79 -3.81
C LEU A 22 -9.09 -12.37 -5.12
N VAL A 23 -9.81 -13.33 -5.69
CA VAL A 23 -9.48 -13.93 -6.98
C VAL A 23 -10.35 -13.30 -8.07
N CYS A 24 -9.73 -12.62 -9.02
CA CYS A 24 -10.42 -12.01 -10.15
C CYS A 24 -10.09 -12.78 -11.43
N ARG A 25 -11.11 -13.15 -12.18
CA ARG A 25 -10.96 -13.87 -13.47
C ARG A 25 -11.65 -13.09 -14.57
N GLY A 26 -11.12 -13.22 -15.78
CA GLY A 26 -11.69 -12.56 -16.95
C GLY A 26 -11.61 -11.05 -16.95
N ILE A 27 -10.70 -10.48 -16.15
CA ILE A 27 -10.50 -9.03 -16.10
C ILE A 27 -9.65 -8.57 -17.27
N ASP A 28 -9.90 -7.33 -17.70
CA ASP A 28 -9.08 -6.65 -18.71
C ASP A 28 -8.27 -5.54 -18.03
N ASN A 29 -6.97 -5.75 -17.90
CA ASN A 29 -6.07 -4.81 -17.21
C ASN A 29 -5.43 -3.81 -18.18
N HIS A 30 -6.17 -3.39 -19.21
CA HIS A 30 -5.73 -2.37 -20.16
C HIS A 30 -6.37 -1.03 -19.83
N ILE A 31 -5.62 0.05 -20.05
CA ILE A 31 -6.12 1.41 -19.81
C ILE A 31 -7.12 1.75 -20.92
N LYS A 32 -8.37 1.99 -20.53
CA LYS A 32 -9.44 2.42 -21.44
C LYS A 32 -9.80 3.89 -21.22
N ASP A 33 -9.73 4.36 -19.98
CA ASP A 33 -10.00 5.73 -19.61
C ASP A 33 -9.03 6.12 -18.47
N GLU A 34 -7.93 6.73 -18.84
CA GLU A 34 -6.89 7.13 -17.89
C GLU A 34 -7.40 8.16 -16.88
N SER A 35 -8.26 9.08 -17.31
CA SER A 35 -8.77 10.14 -16.43
C SER A 35 -9.55 9.58 -15.23
N ARG A 36 -10.28 8.49 -15.43
CA ARG A 36 -11.02 7.81 -14.35
C ARG A 36 -10.10 7.34 -13.23
N TYR A 37 -8.95 6.78 -13.59
CA TYR A 37 -7.97 6.28 -12.62
C TYR A 37 -7.16 7.41 -11.99
N GLU A 38 -6.88 8.47 -12.74
CA GLU A 38 -6.28 9.67 -12.18
C GLU A 38 -7.19 10.28 -11.12
N ASP A 39 -8.47 10.44 -11.40
CA ASP A 39 -9.44 10.98 -10.46
C ASP A 39 -9.53 10.10 -9.21
N TYR A 40 -9.55 8.79 -9.39
CA TYR A 40 -9.56 7.84 -8.29
C TYR A 40 -8.33 8.01 -7.39
N LEU A 41 -7.14 8.13 -7.98
CA LEU A 41 -5.91 8.34 -7.24
C LEU A 41 -5.87 9.69 -6.52
N ARG A 42 -6.39 10.76 -7.16
CA ARG A 42 -6.48 12.08 -6.50
C ARG A 42 -7.38 12.03 -5.26
N GLU A 43 -8.53 11.35 -5.34
CA GLU A 43 -9.41 11.13 -4.19
C GLU A 43 -8.72 10.30 -3.10
N ALA A 44 -8.00 9.25 -3.49
CA ALA A 44 -7.25 8.43 -2.55
C ALA A 44 -6.14 9.23 -1.85
N GLU A 45 -5.45 10.12 -2.56
CA GLU A 45 -4.43 11.01 -1.99
C GLU A 45 -5.04 11.96 -0.96
N LYS A 46 -6.22 12.50 -1.23
CA LYS A 46 -6.93 13.35 -0.26
C LYS A 46 -7.26 12.57 1.02
N ALA A 47 -7.74 11.34 0.87
CA ALA A 47 -8.01 10.48 2.01
C ALA A 47 -6.72 10.14 2.78
N ALA A 48 -5.61 9.95 2.08
CA ALA A 48 -4.32 9.62 2.67
C ALA A 48 -3.73 10.76 3.51
N ALA A 49 -4.13 11.99 3.28
CA ALA A 49 -3.61 13.14 4.02
C ALA A 49 -3.78 12.99 5.53
N GLN A 50 -4.81 12.28 5.99
CA GLN A 50 -5.05 12.01 7.42
C GLN A 50 -3.92 11.21 8.08
N TYR A 51 -3.13 10.46 7.30
CA TYR A 51 -2.05 9.61 7.82
C TYR A 51 -0.70 10.31 7.88
N VAL A 52 -0.58 11.52 7.35
CA VAL A 52 0.68 12.26 7.24
C VAL A 52 0.58 13.67 7.82
N THR A 53 -0.15 13.81 8.91
CA THR A 53 -0.41 15.10 9.56
C THR A 53 0.71 15.58 10.47
N ALA A 54 1.60 14.70 10.93
CA ALA A 54 2.71 15.06 11.81
C ALA A 54 3.76 15.88 11.06
N PRO A 55 4.37 16.90 11.69
CA PRO A 55 5.45 17.69 11.06
C PRO A 55 6.61 16.83 10.59
N GLU A 56 7.02 15.84 11.39
CA GLU A 56 8.01 14.86 10.99
C GLU A 56 7.31 13.64 10.41
N PHE A 57 7.68 13.25 9.19
CA PHE A 57 7.04 12.13 8.50
C PHE A 57 7.06 10.84 9.33
N THR A 58 8.17 10.55 9.99
CA THR A 58 8.35 9.33 10.79
C THR A 58 7.55 9.31 12.08
N ASP A 59 6.97 10.43 12.49
CA ASP A 59 6.14 10.52 13.70
C ASP A 59 4.68 10.12 13.45
N ASN A 60 4.29 9.92 12.20
CA ASN A 60 2.94 9.46 11.89
C ASN A 60 2.73 8.01 12.35
N PRO A 61 1.63 7.71 13.08
CA PRO A 61 1.40 6.36 13.61
C PRO A 61 1.39 5.26 12.56
N VAL A 62 0.82 5.51 11.39
CA VAL A 62 0.79 4.55 10.29
C VAL A 62 2.21 4.20 9.83
N ILE A 63 3.11 5.20 9.74
CA ILE A 63 4.49 4.98 9.33
C ILE A 63 5.23 4.14 10.38
N ARG A 64 5.05 4.45 11.65
CA ARG A 64 5.66 3.69 12.75
C ARG A 64 5.18 2.25 12.77
N THR A 65 3.89 2.03 12.59
CA THR A 65 3.31 0.68 12.56
C THR A 65 3.96 -0.18 11.49
N TRP A 66 4.08 0.33 10.27
CA TRP A 66 4.68 -0.43 9.17
C TRP A 66 6.19 -0.60 9.33
N ARG A 67 6.89 0.40 9.85
CA ARG A 67 8.32 0.27 10.15
C ARG A 67 8.57 -0.78 11.22
N ASP A 68 7.79 -0.79 12.28
CA ASP A 68 7.91 -1.78 13.34
C ASP A 68 7.66 -3.19 12.81
N ALA A 69 6.65 -3.37 11.94
CA ALA A 69 6.39 -4.64 11.29
C ALA A 69 7.58 -5.09 10.42
N PHE A 70 8.19 -4.18 9.67
CA PHE A 70 9.35 -4.49 8.83
C PHE A 70 10.60 -4.84 9.63
N TYR A 71 10.80 -4.23 10.79
CA TYR A 71 11.94 -4.56 11.65
C TYR A 71 11.91 -5.99 12.17
N LYS A 72 10.76 -6.64 12.17
CA LYS A 72 10.63 -8.05 12.55
C LYS A 72 11.22 -9.01 11.51
N PHE A 73 11.47 -8.53 10.31
CA PHE A 73 12.11 -9.31 9.25
C PHE A 73 13.59 -8.96 9.15
N LYS A 74 14.39 -9.92 8.67
CA LYS A 74 15.79 -9.65 8.31
C LYS A 74 15.79 -8.96 6.95
N THR A 75 15.76 -7.64 6.95
CA THR A 75 15.73 -6.85 5.72
C THR A 75 17.05 -6.12 5.51
N LYS A 76 17.32 -5.74 4.27
CA LYS A 76 18.45 -4.86 3.95
C LYS A 76 18.21 -3.50 4.59
N LYS A 77 19.31 -2.86 5.05
CA LYS A 77 19.25 -1.49 5.54
C LYS A 77 18.65 -0.59 4.47
N GLY A 78 17.62 0.17 4.83
CA GLY A 78 16.93 1.07 3.90
C GLY A 78 15.76 0.45 3.15
N ALA A 79 15.45 -0.85 3.36
CA ALA A 79 14.25 -1.46 2.80
C ALA A 79 13.00 -0.81 3.38
N ARG A 80 12.03 -0.48 2.51
CA ARG A 80 10.82 0.25 2.90
C ARG A 80 9.56 -0.45 2.43
N CYS A 81 8.50 -0.29 3.20
CA CYS A 81 7.17 -0.71 2.81
C CYS A 81 6.63 0.16 1.67
N SER A 82 5.90 -0.44 0.73
CA SER A 82 5.32 0.30 -0.40
C SER A 82 4.41 1.45 0.04
N ILE A 83 3.62 1.27 1.10
CA ILE A 83 2.76 2.33 1.61
C ILE A 83 3.55 3.54 2.13
N GLU A 84 4.72 3.32 2.71
CA GLU A 84 5.58 4.42 3.15
C GLU A 84 6.01 5.31 1.98
N ALA A 85 6.40 4.71 0.86
CA ALA A 85 6.78 5.46 -0.34
C ALA A 85 5.61 6.26 -0.91
N LEU A 86 4.42 5.67 -0.95
CA LEU A 86 3.21 6.35 -1.42
C LEU A 86 2.85 7.54 -0.51
N LEU A 87 2.83 7.31 0.80
CA LEU A 87 2.49 8.36 1.78
C LEU A 87 3.53 9.47 1.80
N LYS A 88 4.81 9.15 1.62
CA LYS A 88 5.85 10.16 1.55
C LYS A 88 5.65 11.10 0.36
N ARG A 89 5.26 10.55 -0.79
CA ARG A 89 4.94 11.36 -1.96
C ARG A 89 3.76 12.29 -1.71
N VAL A 90 2.70 11.77 -1.08
CA VAL A 90 1.53 12.57 -0.69
C VAL A 90 1.93 13.69 0.28
N SER A 91 2.75 13.39 1.27
CA SER A 91 3.20 14.37 2.27
C SER A 91 3.98 15.54 1.66
N LYS A 92 4.63 15.31 0.52
CA LYS A 92 5.39 16.33 -0.22
C LYS A 92 4.55 17.06 -1.27
N GLY A 93 3.23 16.80 -1.33
CA GLY A 93 2.34 17.41 -2.31
C GLY A 93 2.45 16.82 -3.72
N GLY A 94 3.16 15.71 -3.88
CA GLY A 94 3.27 15.02 -5.15
C GLY A 94 2.06 14.13 -5.45
N HIS A 95 1.96 13.67 -6.69
CA HIS A 95 0.88 12.82 -7.15
C HIS A 95 1.38 11.43 -7.53
N ILE A 96 0.52 10.43 -7.29
CA ILE A 96 0.78 9.06 -7.73
C ILE A 96 0.35 8.94 -9.19
N GLY A 97 1.28 8.54 -10.05
CA GLY A 97 0.98 8.35 -11.47
C GLY A 97 0.19 7.09 -11.74
N THR A 98 -0.58 7.09 -12.84
CA THR A 98 -1.28 5.91 -13.32
C THR A 98 -0.29 4.94 -13.97
N ILE A 99 -0.53 3.64 -13.79
CA ILE A 99 0.29 2.57 -14.37
C ILE A 99 -0.61 1.67 -15.21
N ASN A 100 -1.50 0.93 -14.57
CA ASN A 100 -2.56 0.15 -15.20
C ASN A 100 -3.72 0.03 -14.20
N PRO A 101 -4.92 -0.35 -14.66
CA PRO A 101 -6.10 -0.36 -13.79
C PRO A 101 -5.90 -1.12 -12.48
N LEU A 102 -5.34 -2.30 -12.53
CA LEU A 102 -5.17 -3.14 -11.34
C LEU A 102 -4.21 -2.49 -10.33
N VAL A 103 -3.07 -2.00 -10.79
CA VAL A 103 -2.09 -1.31 -9.95
C VAL A 103 -2.67 -0.03 -9.37
N ASP A 104 -3.39 0.75 -10.18
CA ASP A 104 -4.00 2.00 -9.73
C ASP A 104 -5.03 1.76 -8.63
N ILE A 105 -5.85 0.71 -8.77
CA ILE A 105 -6.85 0.37 -7.77
C ILE A 105 -6.18 -0.01 -6.44
N TYR A 106 -5.18 -0.88 -6.45
CA TYR A 106 -4.59 -1.27 -5.19
C TYR A 106 -3.69 -0.18 -4.58
N ASN A 107 -3.08 0.68 -5.38
CA ASN A 107 -2.41 1.87 -4.86
C ASN A 107 -3.42 2.80 -4.16
N GLY A 108 -4.58 3.00 -4.77
CA GLY A 108 -5.66 3.77 -4.16
C GLY A 108 -6.17 3.18 -2.85
N ILE A 109 -6.33 1.87 -2.78
CA ILE A 109 -6.73 1.19 -1.54
C ILE A 109 -5.67 1.37 -0.46
N SER A 110 -4.39 1.20 -0.80
CA SER A 110 -3.29 1.43 0.15
C SER A 110 -3.33 2.84 0.72
N LEU A 111 -3.55 3.84 -0.13
CA LEU A 111 -3.62 5.24 0.29
C LEU A 111 -4.83 5.52 1.17
N LYS A 112 -6.01 5.01 0.81
CA LYS A 112 -7.24 5.25 1.57
C LYS A 112 -7.17 4.70 2.99
N TYR A 113 -6.60 3.54 3.15
CA TYR A 113 -6.63 2.80 4.41
C TYR A 113 -5.29 2.73 5.13
N GLY A 114 -4.24 3.30 4.56
CA GLY A 114 -2.91 3.25 5.16
C GLY A 114 -2.36 1.84 5.28
N VAL A 115 -2.66 0.96 4.31
CA VAL A 115 -2.30 -0.46 4.35
C VAL A 115 -1.36 -0.82 3.22
N ARG A 116 -0.60 -1.89 3.44
CA ARG A 116 0.26 -2.46 2.42
C ARG A 116 -0.57 -3.21 1.38
N ARG A 117 -0.25 -2.99 0.14
CA ARG A 117 -0.79 -3.75 -0.99
C ARG A 117 -0.16 -5.13 -1.13
#